data_1639de30bc16a70dbb64e9962243a097
#
_entry.id   1639de30bc16a70dbb64e9962243a097
#
_cell.length_a   1.000
_cell.length_b   1.000
_cell.length_c   1.000
_cell.angle_alpha   90.00
_cell.angle_beta   90.00
_cell.angle_gamma   90.00
#
_symmetry.space_group_name_H-M   'P 1'
#
loop_
_entity.id
_entity.type
_entity.pdbx_description
1 polymer ?
#
loop_
_entity_poly.entity_id
_entity_poly.type
_entity_poly.pdbx_seq_one_letter_code
_entity_poly.pdbx_strand_id
1 'polypeptide(L)'
;MERRLTTQERLDLKMRHKKERDKRICDRIKAVLAYDDGYNYSEIAKILLLDDETIHRHIEDYWAQKKLSPENGGSASKLNFRESRQLIEHLEEVTYLYVKDICAYVKQIYHKRYSISGMTQWLHANGFSYKKPHAVPAKANAEQQQKFIDYYRDLKAKAGNKEPIYFADSVHPHHQTRLAYGWILKGQRKAMPTTGRQYWLNFMGGICLNGHRFIYKQADQVNADAIASFLSELRKQHPERHKIHLIWDRAGYHRDHRIQQFAKDLGIELHYLPPYSPNLNPIERLWKIMHEQVTYNRYYETFAEFSEATFGFLKTISRKKILLRSRITDNFHILNSPLFAS
;
A
#
# COMPACT_ATOMS: atom_id res chain seq x y z
N MET A 1 -18.32 -50.50 23.75
CA MET A 1 -17.22 -50.23 22.80
C MET A 1 -16.54 -48.94 23.21
N GLU A 2 -15.25 -48.99 23.48
CA GLU A 2 -14.45 -47.76 23.72
C GLU A 2 -14.50 -46.86 22.49
N ARG A 3 -14.96 -45.62 22.67
CA ARG A 3 -14.98 -44.60 21.61
C ARG A 3 -13.57 -44.10 21.40
N ARG A 4 -12.91 -44.46 20.27
CA ARG A 4 -11.58 -44.05 19.93
C ARG A 4 -11.52 -43.35 18.57
N LEU A 5 -10.65 -42.38 18.43
CA LEU A 5 -10.37 -41.69 17.19
C LEU A 5 -9.54 -42.59 16.26
N THR A 6 -9.82 -42.53 14.96
CA THR A 6 -8.86 -43.05 13.97
C THR A 6 -7.60 -42.15 13.90
N THR A 7 -6.52 -42.70 13.41
CA THR A 7 -5.27 -41.92 13.20
C THR A 7 -5.51 -40.70 12.35
N GLN A 8 -6.35 -40.79 11.32
CA GLN A 8 -6.67 -39.68 10.45
C GLN A 8 -7.50 -38.60 11.18
N GLU A 9 -8.56 -38.96 11.89
CA GLU A 9 -9.39 -38.01 12.67
C GLU A 9 -8.54 -37.28 13.70
N ARG A 10 -7.61 -37.98 14.36
CA ARG A 10 -6.70 -37.37 15.33
C ARG A 10 -5.76 -36.37 14.67
N LEU A 11 -5.23 -36.67 13.49
CA LEU A 11 -4.40 -35.76 12.72
C LEU A 11 -5.19 -34.52 12.29
N ASP A 12 -6.38 -34.71 11.77
CA ASP A 12 -7.27 -33.63 11.31
C ASP A 12 -7.65 -32.68 12.46
N LEU A 13 -7.98 -33.22 13.63
CA LEU A 13 -8.25 -32.40 14.82
C LEU A 13 -7.03 -31.58 15.25
N LYS A 14 -5.84 -32.20 15.27
CA LYS A 14 -4.60 -31.47 15.58
C LYS A 14 -4.27 -30.38 14.56
N MET A 15 -4.48 -30.65 13.27
CA MET A 15 -4.28 -29.67 12.22
C MET A 15 -5.29 -28.52 12.30
N ARG A 16 -6.56 -28.83 12.57
CA ARG A 16 -7.60 -27.83 12.77
C ARG A 16 -7.31 -26.96 13.99
N HIS A 17 -6.90 -27.55 15.12
CA HIS A 17 -6.52 -26.80 16.32
C HIS A 17 -5.41 -25.77 16.07
N LYS A 18 -4.38 -26.11 15.26
CA LYS A 18 -3.30 -25.18 14.93
C LYS A 18 -3.75 -23.93 14.17
N LYS A 19 -4.83 -24.06 13.37
CA LYS A 19 -5.36 -22.97 12.53
C LYS A 19 -6.51 -22.22 13.18
N GLU A 20 -7.19 -22.86 14.16
CA GLU A 20 -8.37 -22.32 14.82
C GLU A 20 -8.01 -21.18 15.76
N ARG A 21 -8.85 -20.15 15.79
CA ARG A 21 -8.71 -18.97 16.66
C ARG A 21 -9.88 -18.81 17.63
N ASP A 22 -11.00 -19.47 17.39
CA ASP A 22 -12.11 -19.48 18.36
C ASP A 22 -11.74 -20.40 19.52
N LYS A 23 -11.54 -19.78 20.71
CA LYS A 23 -11.18 -20.50 21.94
C LYS A 23 -12.17 -21.64 22.24
N ARG A 24 -13.46 -21.43 22.00
CA ARG A 24 -14.51 -22.43 22.27
C ARG A 24 -14.36 -23.68 21.40
N ILE A 25 -13.97 -23.50 20.12
CA ILE A 25 -13.68 -24.60 19.20
C ILE A 25 -12.38 -25.28 19.61
N CYS A 26 -11.36 -24.51 19.97
CA CYS A 26 -10.10 -25.05 20.47
C CYS A 26 -10.29 -25.92 21.70
N ASP A 27 -11.10 -25.47 22.67
CA ASP A 27 -11.36 -26.21 23.90
C ASP A 27 -12.17 -27.50 23.64
N ARG A 28 -13.13 -27.50 22.70
CA ARG A 28 -13.80 -28.71 22.24
C ARG A 28 -12.84 -29.71 21.59
N ILE A 29 -11.94 -29.24 20.73
CA ILE A 29 -10.93 -30.10 20.10
C ILE A 29 -9.99 -30.70 21.16
N LYS A 30 -9.53 -29.90 22.12
CA LYS A 30 -8.70 -30.39 23.23
C LYS A 30 -9.42 -31.42 24.08
N ALA A 31 -10.70 -31.20 24.42
CA ALA A 31 -11.49 -32.14 25.18
C ALA A 31 -11.60 -33.51 24.48
N VAL A 32 -11.89 -33.52 23.18
CA VAL A 32 -11.98 -34.74 22.39
C VAL A 32 -10.65 -35.48 22.30
N LEU A 33 -9.55 -34.77 22.09
CA LEU A 33 -8.23 -35.36 22.01
C LEU A 33 -7.76 -35.92 23.37
N ALA A 34 -8.03 -35.20 24.46
CA ALA A 34 -7.69 -35.65 25.81
C ALA A 34 -8.50 -36.87 26.22
N TYR A 35 -9.78 -36.92 25.84
CA TYR A 35 -10.61 -38.12 26.08
C TYR A 35 -10.09 -39.35 25.31
N ASP A 36 -9.67 -39.18 24.07
CA ASP A 36 -9.03 -40.22 23.26
C ASP A 36 -7.67 -40.68 23.85
N ASP A 37 -6.96 -39.78 24.56
CA ASP A 37 -5.72 -40.09 25.29
C ASP A 37 -6.00 -40.84 26.63
N GLY A 38 -7.28 -41.03 27.02
CA GLY A 38 -7.68 -41.84 28.18
C GLY A 38 -7.98 -41.01 29.44
N TYR A 39 -7.99 -39.68 29.37
CA TYR A 39 -8.37 -38.83 30.49
C TYR A 39 -9.91 -38.92 30.74
N ASN A 40 -10.32 -38.92 32.01
CA ASN A 40 -11.71 -38.85 32.35
C ASN A 40 -12.25 -37.42 32.30
N TYR A 41 -13.58 -37.26 32.36
CA TYR A 41 -14.25 -35.94 32.24
C TYR A 41 -13.76 -34.92 33.27
N SER A 42 -13.63 -35.34 34.54
CA SER A 42 -13.17 -34.46 35.63
C SER A 42 -11.71 -34.02 35.47
N GLU A 43 -10.86 -34.89 34.99
CA GLU A 43 -9.46 -34.52 34.69
C GLU A 43 -9.41 -33.51 33.55
N ILE A 44 -10.16 -33.74 32.47
CA ILE A 44 -10.23 -32.82 31.33
C ILE A 44 -10.80 -31.46 31.75
N ALA A 45 -11.84 -31.48 32.58
CA ALA A 45 -12.47 -30.27 33.13
C ALA A 45 -11.46 -29.42 33.92
N LYS A 46 -10.68 -30.05 34.80
CA LYS A 46 -9.60 -29.40 35.54
C LYS A 46 -8.51 -28.82 34.61
N ILE A 47 -8.09 -29.57 33.61
CA ILE A 47 -7.04 -29.13 32.66
C ILE A 47 -7.51 -27.94 31.81
N LEU A 48 -8.77 -27.97 31.35
CA LEU A 48 -9.31 -26.92 30.49
C LEU A 48 -9.97 -25.77 31.25
N LEU A 49 -10.06 -25.86 32.57
CA LEU A 49 -10.74 -24.88 33.44
C LEU A 49 -12.22 -24.71 33.03
N LEU A 50 -12.90 -25.81 32.82
CA LEU A 50 -14.32 -25.93 32.48
C LEU A 50 -15.01 -26.81 33.50
N ASP A 51 -16.35 -26.84 33.48
CA ASP A 51 -17.13 -27.78 34.30
C ASP A 51 -17.26 -29.16 33.61
N ASP A 52 -17.47 -30.19 34.43
CA ASP A 52 -17.55 -31.57 33.97
C ASP A 52 -18.70 -31.79 32.96
N GLU A 53 -19.83 -31.13 33.17
CA GLU A 53 -20.99 -31.23 32.29
C GLU A 53 -20.72 -30.63 30.90
N THR A 54 -19.99 -29.54 30.87
CA THR A 54 -19.54 -28.92 29.62
C THR A 54 -18.59 -29.84 28.87
N ILE A 55 -17.65 -30.50 29.55
CA ILE A 55 -16.75 -31.47 28.93
C ILE A 55 -17.52 -32.66 28.39
N HIS A 56 -18.44 -33.22 29.19
CA HIS A 56 -19.31 -34.33 28.76
C HIS A 56 -20.05 -33.97 27.47
N ARG A 57 -20.71 -32.81 27.45
CA ARG A 57 -21.42 -32.32 26.26
C ARG A 57 -20.49 -32.13 25.05
N HIS A 58 -19.30 -31.61 25.20
CA HIS A 58 -18.34 -31.42 24.11
C HIS A 58 -17.91 -32.74 23.47
N ILE A 59 -17.72 -33.75 24.27
CA ILE A 59 -17.35 -35.11 23.86
C ILE A 59 -18.52 -35.79 23.19
N GLU A 60 -19.72 -35.78 23.81
CA GLU A 60 -20.93 -36.36 23.22
C GLU A 60 -21.30 -35.70 21.88
N ASP A 61 -21.31 -34.38 21.80
CA ASP A 61 -21.54 -33.61 20.56
C ASP A 61 -20.61 -34.09 19.42
N TYR A 62 -19.32 -34.31 19.73
CA TYR A 62 -18.38 -34.76 18.75
C TYR A 62 -18.61 -36.21 18.29
N TRP A 63 -18.85 -37.10 19.23
CA TRP A 63 -19.05 -38.50 18.88
C TRP A 63 -20.37 -38.73 18.15
N ALA A 64 -21.42 -37.98 18.50
CA ALA A 64 -22.74 -38.09 17.85
C ALA A 64 -22.76 -37.48 16.43
N GLN A 65 -22.14 -36.31 16.26
CA GLN A 65 -22.32 -35.50 15.05
C GLN A 65 -21.03 -34.88 14.51
N LYS A 66 -19.85 -35.22 15.03
CA LYS A 66 -18.54 -34.57 14.75
C LYS A 66 -18.58 -33.06 14.98
N LYS A 67 -19.45 -32.59 15.88
CA LYS A 67 -19.69 -31.18 16.12
C LYS A 67 -18.62 -30.57 17.00
N LEU A 68 -17.95 -29.55 16.48
CA LEU A 68 -16.93 -28.76 17.17
C LEU A 68 -17.34 -27.30 17.35
N SER A 69 -18.25 -26.80 16.54
CA SER A 69 -18.71 -25.41 16.61
C SER A 69 -19.85 -25.27 17.64
N PRO A 70 -19.83 -24.25 18.52
CA PRO A 70 -20.93 -23.97 19.41
C PRO A 70 -22.16 -23.52 18.60
N GLU A 71 -23.35 -23.97 18.98
CA GLU A 71 -24.63 -23.56 18.32
C GLU A 71 -25.22 -22.27 18.90
N ASN A 72 -24.73 -21.80 20.01
CA ASN A 72 -25.12 -20.50 20.54
C ASN A 72 -24.54 -19.39 19.63
N GLY A 73 -25.01 -19.44 18.38
CA GLY A 73 -24.64 -18.58 17.28
C GLY A 73 -24.87 -17.13 17.60
N GLY A 74 -24.11 -16.28 16.98
CA GLY A 74 -24.34 -14.85 16.98
C GLY A 74 -25.79 -14.55 16.52
N SER A 75 -26.32 -13.38 16.92
CA SER A 75 -27.63 -12.94 16.44
C SER A 75 -27.65 -12.92 14.91
N ALA A 76 -28.68 -13.47 14.30
CA ALA A 76 -28.91 -13.35 12.87
C ALA A 76 -28.87 -11.89 12.44
N SER A 77 -28.35 -11.61 11.25
CA SER A 77 -28.35 -10.26 10.70
C SER A 77 -29.79 -9.71 10.68
N LYS A 78 -29.97 -8.49 11.15
CA LYS A 78 -31.27 -7.79 11.07
C LYS A 78 -31.67 -7.50 9.63
N LEU A 79 -30.69 -7.32 8.74
CA LEU A 79 -30.90 -7.17 7.30
C LEU A 79 -31.09 -8.56 6.68
N ASN A 80 -32.14 -8.72 5.87
CA ASN A 80 -32.32 -9.90 5.07
C ASN A 80 -31.33 -9.95 3.90
N PHE A 81 -31.33 -11.00 3.11
CA PHE A 81 -30.41 -11.19 1.99
C PHE A 81 -30.51 -10.06 0.95
N ARG A 82 -31.73 -9.66 0.57
CA ARG A 82 -31.97 -8.60 -0.42
C ARG A 82 -31.50 -7.23 0.08
N GLU A 83 -31.86 -6.88 1.32
CA GLU A 83 -31.43 -5.62 1.96
C GLU A 83 -29.91 -5.56 2.14
N SER A 84 -29.29 -6.68 2.53
CA SER A 84 -27.84 -6.75 2.65
C SER A 84 -27.15 -6.52 1.31
N ARG A 85 -27.63 -7.11 0.24
CA ARG A 85 -27.09 -6.91 -1.11
C ARG A 85 -27.22 -5.46 -1.57
N GLN A 86 -28.39 -4.86 -1.37
CA GLN A 86 -28.63 -3.45 -1.71
C GLN A 86 -27.73 -2.51 -0.91
N LEU A 87 -27.50 -2.81 0.37
CA LEU A 87 -26.58 -2.02 1.20
C LEU A 87 -25.12 -2.17 0.74
N ILE A 88 -24.71 -3.36 0.32
CA ILE A 88 -23.37 -3.59 -0.25
C ILE A 88 -23.18 -2.75 -1.51
N GLU A 89 -24.09 -2.84 -2.47
CA GLU A 89 -24.08 -2.06 -3.72
C GLU A 89 -24.00 -0.55 -3.43
N HIS A 90 -24.80 -0.06 -2.47
CA HIS A 90 -24.76 1.34 -2.07
C HIS A 90 -23.40 1.74 -1.44
N LEU A 91 -22.81 0.88 -0.62
CA LEU A 91 -21.52 1.16 0.05
C LEU A 91 -20.31 1.03 -0.90
N GLU A 92 -20.46 0.35 -2.02
CA GLU A 92 -19.45 0.34 -3.10
C GLU A 92 -19.42 1.69 -3.83
N GLU A 93 -20.56 2.35 -3.97
CA GLU A 93 -20.66 3.67 -4.62
C GLU A 93 -20.38 4.82 -3.65
N VAL A 94 -20.83 4.72 -2.39
CA VAL A 94 -20.79 5.80 -1.41
C VAL A 94 -19.88 5.47 -0.25
N THR A 95 -18.79 6.22 -0.10
CA THR A 95 -17.86 6.05 1.02
C THR A 95 -18.28 6.88 2.23
N TYR A 96 -18.68 6.22 3.29
CA TYR A 96 -19.01 6.86 4.57
C TYR A 96 -17.77 7.01 5.47
N LEU A 97 -17.64 8.18 6.12
CA LEU A 97 -16.55 8.43 7.07
C LEU A 97 -16.79 7.74 8.42
N TYR A 98 -18.04 7.64 8.85
CA TYR A 98 -18.43 7.13 10.16
C TYR A 98 -19.48 6.05 10.07
N VAL A 99 -19.34 5.00 10.84
CA VAL A 99 -20.33 3.91 10.94
C VAL A 99 -21.71 4.40 11.41
N LYS A 100 -21.75 5.46 12.22
CA LYS A 100 -23.02 6.06 12.66
C LYS A 100 -23.88 6.54 11.49
N ASP A 101 -23.25 7.02 10.42
CA ASP A 101 -23.96 7.52 9.23
C ASP A 101 -24.53 6.36 8.41
N ILE A 102 -23.82 5.24 8.35
CA ILE A 102 -24.32 3.98 7.78
C ILE A 102 -25.52 3.47 8.61
N CYS A 103 -25.44 3.54 9.95
CA CYS A 103 -26.58 3.18 10.82
C CYS A 103 -27.80 4.08 10.57
N ALA A 104 -27.58 5.39 10.34
CA ALA A 104 -28.66 6.32 10.01
C ALA A 104 -29.30 5.99 8.67
N TYR A 105 -28.49 5.73 7.63
CA TYR A 105 -28.97 5.28 6.32
C TYR A 105 -29.80 4.00 6.43
N VAL A 106 -29.29 2.97 7.11
CA VAL A 106 -29.99 1.68 7.30
C VAL A 106 -31.32 1.87 8.03
N LYS A 107 -31.35 2.77 9.05
CA LYS A 107 -32.60 3.09 9.74
C LYS A 107 -33.61 3.79 8.82
N GLN A 108 -33.15 4.70 7.99
CA GLN A 108 -34.00 5.47 7.07
C GLN A 108 -34.58 4.58 5.96
N ILE A 109 -33.74 3.75 5.32
CA ILE A 109 -34.12 2.99 4.13
C ILE A 109 -34.79 1.66 4.47
N TYR A 110 -34.25 0.94 5.47
CA TYR A 110 -34.73 -0.41 5.81
C TYR A 110 -35.53 -0.46 7.12
N HIS A 111 -35.72 0.68 7.81
CA HIS A 111 -36.41 0.79 9.11
C HIS A 111 -35.82 -0.09 10.22
N LYS A 112 -34.54 -0.46 10.10
CA LYS A 112 -33.81 -1.33 11.04
C LYS A 112 -32.76 -0.56 11.80
N ARG A 113 -32.71 -0.77 13.13
CA ARG A 113 -31.75 -0.10 14.01
C ARG A 113 -30.55 -1.01 14.29
N TYR A 114 -29.37 -0.50 14.01
CA TYR A 114 -28.09 -1.08 14.39
C TYR A 114 -27.38 -0.24 15.43
N SER A 115 -26.69 -0.88 16.36
CA SER A 115 -25.63 -0.21 17.14
C SER A 115 -24.38 -0.04 16.27
N ILE A 116 -23.48 0.88 16.63
CA ILE A 116 -22.22 1.07 15.92
C ILE A 116 -21.42 -0.24 15.87
N SER A 117 -21.31 -0.95 17.01
CA SER A 117 -20.62 -2.25 17.08
C SER A 117 -21.26 -3.31 16.20
N GLY A 118 -22.59 -3.43 16.21
CA GLY A 118 -23.31 -4.39 15.38
C GLY A 118 -23.18 -4.10 13.88
N MET A 119 -23.20 -2.81 13.47
CA MET A 119 -22.95 -2.44 12.08
C MET A 119 -21.48 -2.65 11.69
N THR A 120 -20.53 -2.38 12.57
CA THR A 120 -19.11 -2.69 12.34
C THR A 120 -18.88 -4.19 12.12
N GLN A 121 -19.53 -5.05 12.91
CA GLN A 121 -19.47 -6.50 12.72
C GLN A 121 -20.07 -6.91 11.37
N TRP A 122 -21.23 -6.33 11.00
CA TRP A 122 -21.85 -6.59 9.71
C TRP A 122 -20.94 -6.18 8.55
N LEU A 123 -20.31 -5.00 8.62
CA LEU A 123 -19.35 -4.53 7.61
C LEU A 123 -18.19 -5.52 7.45
N HIS A 124 -17.56 -5.94 8.55
CA HIS A 124 -16.47 -6.92 8.50
C HIS A 124 -16.92 -8.28 7.94
N ALA A 125 -18.11 -8.75 8.33
CA ALA A 125 -18.66 -10.01 7.83
C ALA A 125 -18.96 -9.99 6.31
N ASN A 126 -19.21 -8.79 5.75
CA ASN A 126 -19.42 -8.57 4.32
C ASN A 126 -18.17 -8.05 3.58
N GLY A 127 -16.97 -8.20 4.16
CA GLY A 127 -15.71 -7.93 3.49
C GLY A 127 -15.25 -6.45 3.50
N PHE A 128 -15.98 -5.55 4.15
CA PHE A 128 -15.58 -4.15 4.26
C PHE A 128 -14.48 -3.97 5.31
N SER A 129 -13.56 -3.06 5.03
CA SER A 129 -12.53 -2.62 5.97
C SER A 129 -12.36 -1.10 5.91
N TYR A 130 -12.08 -0.49 7.06
CA TYR A 130 -11.86 0.96 7.13
C TYR A 130 -10.53 1.33 6.49
N LYS A 131 -10.55 1.99 5.33
CA LYS A 131 -9.36 2.39 4.55
C LYS A 131 -9.54 3.80 4.01
N LYS A 132 -8.42 4.48 3.78
CA LYS A 132 -8.41 5.71 2.99
C LYS A 132 -8.54 5.37 1.50
N PRO A 133 -9.43 6.04 0.74
CA PRO A 133 -9.49 5.88 -0.71
C PRO A 133 -8.16 6.19 -1.37
N HIS A 134 -7.87 5.51 -2.46
CA HIS A 134 -6.69 5.71 -3.27
C HIS A 134 -6.95 6.79 -4.33
N ALA A 135 -6.09 7.81 -4.38
CA ALA A 135 -6.22 8.85 -5.40
C ALA A 135 -5.74 8.34 -6.76
N VAL A 136 -6.60 8.41 -7.75
CA VAL A 136 -6.29 8.11 -9.16
C VAL A 136 -6.59 9.35 -9.99
N PRO A 137 -5.69 9.76 -10.91
CA PRO A 137 -5.97 10.90 -11.77
C PRO A 137 -7.22 10.63 -12.62
N ALA A 138 -8.21 11.53 -12.53
CA ALA A 138 -9.49 11.36 -13.20
C ALA A 138 -9.38 11.24 -14.73
N LYS A 139 -8.31 11.77 -15.33
CA LYS A 139 -8.03 11.74 -16.77
C LYS A 139 -7.00 10.66 -17.16
N ALA A 140 -6.68 9.72 -16.26
CA ALA A 140 -5.79 8.61 -16.61
C ALA A 140 -6.42 7.75 -17.71
N ASN A 141 -5.62 7.38 -18.72
CA ASN A 141 -6.05 6.56 -19.84
C ASN A 141 -5.24 5.26 -19.87
N ALA A 142 -5.91 4.15 -19.59
CA ALA A 142 -5.28 2.84 -19.49
C ALA A 142 -4.64 2.36 -20.81
N GLU A 143 -5.27 2.65 -21.95
CA GLU A 143 -4.75 2.28 -23.27
C GLU A 143 -3.45 3.03 -23.60
N GLN A 144 -3.41 4.34 -23.33
CA GLN A 144 -2.20 5.13 -23.51
C GLN A 144 -1.06 4.67 -22.58
N GLN A 145 -1.40 4.28 -21.34
CA GLN A 145 -0.43 3.72 -20.42
C GLN A 145 0.13 2.38 -20.93
N GLN A 146 -0.73 1.50 -21.44
CA GLN A 146 -0.28 0.23 -22.01
C GLN A 146 0.62 0.45 -23.23
N LYS A 147 0.24 1.33 -24.17
CA LYS A 147 1.06 1.69 -25.33
C LYS A 147 2.44 2.20 -24.92
N PHE A 148 2.50 3.00 -23.86
CA PHE A 148 3.79 3.48 -23.35
C PHE A 148 4.62 2.35 -22.73
N ILE A 149 4.00 1.43 -21.98
CA ILE A 149 4.71 0.28 -21.40
C ILE A 149 5.33 -0.59 -22.49
N ASP A 150 4.59 -0.86 -23.55
CA ASP A 150 5.08 -1.65 -24.68
C ASP A 150 6.21 -0.92 -25.42
N TYR A 151 6.02 0.38 -25.69
CA TYR A 151 7.07 1.25 -26.21
C TYR A 151 8.34 1.25 -25.37
N TYR A 152 8.21 1.37 -24.02
CA TYR A 152 9.37 1.34 -23.12
C TYR A 152 10.09 0.00 -23.14
N ARG A 153 9.36 -1.12 -23.23
CA ARG A 153 9.97 -2.45 -23.36
C ARG A 153 10.80 -2.58 -24.63
N ASP A 154 10.28 -2.10 -25.74
CA ASP A 154 10.99 -2.08 -27.01
C ASP A 154 12.22 -1.17 -26.96
N LEU A 155 12.07 0.03 -26.38
CA LEU A 155 13.18 0.95 -26.18
C LEU A 155 14.28 0.31 -25.32
N LYS A 156 13.90 -0.32 -24.21
CA LYS A 156 14.85 -0.99 -23.30
C LYS A 156 15.58 -2.15 -24.00
N ALA A 157 14.89 -2.91 -24.82
CA ALA A 157 15.50 -4.00 -25.58
C ALA A 157 16.50 -3.49 -26.64
N LYS A 158 16.18 -2.40 -27.34
CA LYS A 158 17.06 -1.77 -28.36
C LYS A 158 18.26 -1.08 -27.73
N ALA A 159 18.09 -0.31 -26.66
CA ALA A 159 19.14 0.42 -25.98
C ALA A 159 20.19 -0.50 -25.33
N GLY A 160 19.75 -1.67 -24.85
CA GLY A 160 20.61 -2.63 -24.19
C GLY A 160 21.33 -2.04 -22.97
N ASN A 161 22.62 -2.37 -22.79
CA ASN A 161 23.44 -1.86 -21.69
C ASN A 161 24.25 -0.60 -22.08
N LYS A 162 24.31 -0.24 -23.36
CA LYS A 162 25.16 0.85 -23.87
C LYS A 162 24.49 2.21 -23.80
N GLU A 163 23.19 2.28 -24.00
CA GLU A 163 22.41 3.50 -24.02
C GLU A 163 21.56 3.61 -22.72
N PRO A 164 21.97 4.45 -21.76
CA PRO A 164 21.24 4.55 -20.49
C PRO A 164 19.88 5.19 -20.67
N ILE A 165 18.86 4.63 -20.00
CA ILE A 165 17.51 5.17 -19.96
C ILE A 165 17.26 5.77 -18.58
N TYR A 166 17.01 7.07 -18.55
CA TYR A 166 16.70 7.82 -17.33
C TYR A 166 15.21 8.17 -17.29
N PHE A 167 14.66 8.09 -16.10
CA PHE A 167 13.38 8.69 -15.76
C PHE A 167 13.65 9.95 -14.94
N ALA A 168 13.07 11.07 -15.36
CA ALA A 168 13.32 12.36 -14.72
C ALA A 168 12.03 13.05 -14.30
N ASP A 169 12.15 13.86 -13.25
CA ASP A 169 11.09 14.69 -12.73
C ASP A 169 11.66 15.77 -11.80
N SER A 170 10.86 16.80 -11.54
CA SER A 170 11.17 17.82 -10.55
C SER A 170 10.55 17.50 -9.20
N VAL A 171 11.17 17.93 -8.12
CA VAL A 171 10.65 17.82 -6.78
C VAL A 171 10.86 19.10 -5.97
N HIS A 172 9.85 19.43 -5.17
CA HIS A 172 9.81 20.65 -4.37
C HIS A 172 9.60 20.32 -2.88
N PRO A 173 10.61 19.79 -2.17
CA PRO A 173 10.49 19.51 -0.75
C PRO A 173 10.36 20.82 0.03
N HIS A 174 9.32 20.90 0.86
CA HIS A 174 9.05 22.06 1.69
C HIS A 174 9.61 21.88 3.09
N HIS A 175 10.11 22.98 3.68
CA HIS A 175 10.47 23.06 5.10
C HIS A 175 9.21 23.04 5.96
N GLN A 176 8.58 21.88 6.04
CA GLN A 176 7.37 21.65 6.83
C GLN A 176 7.36 20.20 7.29
N THR A 177 7.09 19.99 8.58
CA THR A 177 6.86 18.65 9.09
C THR A 177 5.62 18.03 8.43
N ARG A 178 5.80 16.90 7.75
CA ARG A 178 4.68 16.12 7.20
C ARG A 178 4.35 14.97 8.14
N LEU A 179 3.14 14.95 8.68
CA LEU A 179 2.71 13.87 9.54
C LEU A 179 2.40 12.62 8.70
N ALA A 180 2.97 11.51 9.11
CA ALA A 180 2.75 10.19 8.51
C ALA A 180 2.44 9.17 9.62
N TYR A 181 1.79 8.08 9.25
CA TYR A 181 1.53 6.99 10.19
C TYR A 181 2.84 6.41 10.73
N GLY A 182 2.85 6.12 12.02
CA GLY A 182 3.99 5.54 12.73
C GLY A 182 3.54 4.78 13.96
N TRP A 183 4.46 4.04 14.57
CA TRP A 183 4.18 3.33 15.81
C TRP A 183 4.21 4.29 16.99
N ILE A 184 3.07 4.44 17.67
CA ILE A 184 2.88 5.25 18.86
C ILE A 184 2.31 4.34 19.93
N LEU A 185 2.76 4.50 21.19
CA LEU A 185 2.28 3.69 22.30
C LEU A 185 0.76 3.83 22.43
N LYS A 186 0.07 2.69 22.61
CA LYS A 186 -1.39 2.65 22.72
C LYS A 186 -1.87 3.57 23.85
N GLY A 187 -2.86 4.38 23.54
CA GLY A 187 -3.42 5.35 24.50
C GLY A 187 -2.66 6.68 24.59
N GLN A 188 -1.51 6.82 23.94
CA GLN A 188 -0.77 8.09 23.91
C GLN A 188 -1.05 8.89 22.64
N ARG A 189 -0.95 10.23 22.75
CA ARG A 189 -0.93 11.15 21.61
C ARG A 189 0.49 11.70 21.49
N LYS A 190 1.12 11.50 20.35
CA LYS A 190 2.43 12.09 20.04
C LYS A 190 2.23 13.40 19.30
N ALA A 191 2.54 14.52 19.95
CA ALA A 191 2.61 15.83 19.31
C ALA A 191 3.94 15.96 18.56
N MET A 192 3.90 16.57 17.38
CA MET A 192 5.09 16.93 16.58
C MET A 192 5.05 18.42 16.32
N PRO A 193 6.16 19.15 16.57
CA PRO A 193 6.28 20.55 16.15
C PRO A 193 6.13 20.66 14.63
N THR A 194 5.54 21.76 14.18
CA THR A 194 5.42 22.05 12.75
C THR A 194 5.87 23.48 12.49
N THR A 195 6.57 23.69 11.40
CA THR A 195 6.88 25.01 10.87
C THR A 195 5.82 25.42 9.87
N GLY A 196 5.56 26.73 9.73
CA GLY A 196 4.79 27.27 8.62
C GLY A 196 5.46 26.97 7.27
N ARG A 197 4.65 26.83 6.21
CA ARG A 197 5.14 26.58 4.86
C ARG A 197 5.71 27.87 4.25
N GLN A 198 6.98 28.21 4.56
CA GLN A 198 7.60 29.43 4.08
C GLN A 198 8.69 29.19 3.03
N TYR A 199 9.44 28.08 3.16
CA TYR A 199 10.61 27.81 2.36
C TYR A 199 10.54 26.42 1.72
N TRP A 200 11.12 26.30 0.54
CA TRP A 200 11.25 25.03 -0.18
C TRP A 200 12.53 24.99 -0.98
N LEU A 201 12.95 23.82 -1.37
CA LEU A 201 14.03 23.58 -2.31
C LEU A 201 13.44 23.08 -3.63
N ASN A 202 14.13 23.39 -4.73
CA ASN A 202 13.75 22.89 -6.05
C ASN A 202 14.87 22.03 -6.61
N PHE A 203 14.53 20.82 -7.03
CA PHE A 203 15.47 19.92 -7.67
C PHE A 203 14.86 19.36 -8.95
N MET A 204 15.73 19.25 -9.96
CA MET A 204 15.49 18.36 -11.10
C MET A 204 16.31 17.11 -10.88
N GLY A 205 15.70 15.93 -10.96
CA GLY A 205 16.35 14.64 -10.74
C GLY A 205 16.12 13.68 -11.88
N GLY A 206 17.04 12.72 -12.02
CA GLY A 206 16.92 11.63 -12.98
C GLY A 206 17.48 10.34 -12.41
N ILE A 207 16.78 9.24 -12.61
CA ILE A 207 17.21 7.91 -12.19
C ILE A 207 17.27 6.94 -13.36
N CYS A 208 18.42 6.30 -13.53
CA CYS A 208 18.59 5.19 -14.45
C CYS A 208 18.33 3.88 -13.71
N LEU A 209 17.38 3.07 -14.18
CA LEU A 209 17.03 1.80 -13.54
C LEU A 209 18.14 0.74 -13.70
N ASN A 210 18.90 0.82 -14.79
CA ASN A 210 20.10 0.01 -14.95
C ASN A 210 21.23 0.58 -14.07
N GLY A 211 21.61 -0.17 -13.03
CA GLY A 211 22.61 0.24 -12.05
C GLY A 211 22.12 1.26 -11.00
N HIS A 212 20.88 1.71 -11.06
CA HIS A 212 20.27 2.67 -10.12
C HIS A 212 21.17 3.92 -9.89
N ARG A 213 21.65 4.52 -10.99
CA ARG A 213 22.40 5.79 -10.95
C ARG A 213 21.40 6.93 -10.84
N PHE A 214 21.55 7.74 -9.82
CA PHE A 214 20.76 8.94 -9.59
C PHE A 214 21.59 10.19 -9.81
N ILE A 215 21.03 11.15 -10.51
CA ILE A 215 21.62 12.44 -10.83
C ILE A 215 20.60 13.51 -10.43
N TYR A 216 21.07 14.62 -9.88
CA TYR A 216 20.20 15.74 -9.55
C TYR A 216 20.88 17.08 -9.78
N LYS A 217 20.06 18.11 -9.99
CA LYS A 217 20.49 19.51 -10.05
C LYS A 217 19.54 20.35 -9.22
N GLN A 218 20.09 21.18 -8.35
CA GLN A 218 19.32 22.21 -7.66
C GLN A 218 19.11 23.40 -8.58
N ALA A 219 17.96 24.06 -8.45
CA ALA A 219 17.63 25.30 -9.12
C ALA A 219 16.82 26.21 -8.19
N ASP A 220 16.91 27.50 -8.38
CA ASP A 220 16.05 28.47 -7.66
C ASP A 220 14.60 28.34 -8.15
N GLN A 221 14.42 28.12 -9.44
CA GLN A 221 13.15 27.84 -10.10
C GLN A 221 13.34 26.76 -11.16
N VAL A 222 12.31 25.94 -11.36
CA VAL A 222 12.29 24.95 -12.45
C VAL A 222 11.83 25.66 -13.72
N ASN A 223 12.79 26.07 -14.53
CA ASN A 223 12.61 26.76 -15.80
C ASN A 223 13.51 26.13 -16.89
N ALA A 224 13.52 26.69 -18.08
CA ALA A 224 14.34 26.20 -19.20
C ALA A 224 15.84 26.13 -18.87
N ASP A 225 16.36 27.12 -18.13
CA ASP A 225 17.80 27.18 -17.78
C ASP A 225 18.15 26.07 -16.78
N ALA A 226 17.27 25.81 -15.80
CA ALA A 226 17.43 24.72 -14.86
C ALA A 226 17.45 23.36 -15.57
N ILE A 227 16.58 23.19 -16.56
CA ILE A 227 16.52 21.97 -17.38
C ILE A 227 17.78 21.84 -18.23
N ALA A 228 18.24 22.90 -18.91
CA ALA A 228 19.48 22.89 -19.69
C ALA A 228 20.69 22.54 -18.81
N SER A 229 20.72 23.07 -17.59
CA SER A 229 21.76 22.75 -16.59
C SER A 229 21.70 21.26 -16.18
N PHE A 230 20.51 20.71 -15.99
CA PHE A 230 20.31 19.28 -15.68
C PHE A 230 20.73 18.38 -16.85
N LEU A 231 20.35 18.70 -18.08
CA LEU A 231 20.75 17.96 -19.27
C LEU A 231 22.27 17.95 -19.46
N SER A 232 22.92 19.10 -19.22
CA SER A 232 24.38 19.22 -19.25
C SER A 232 25.05 18.34 -18.18
N GLU A 233 24.49 18.30 -16.97
CA GLU A 233 24.98 17.43 -15.90
C GLU A 233 24.79 15.96 -16.23
N LEU A 234 23.62 15.59 -16.80
CA LEU A 234 23.35 14.25 -17.27
C LEU A 234 24.37 13.80 -18.32
N ARG A 235 24.70 14.68 -19.30
CA ARG A 235 25.71 14.38 -20.32
C ARG A 235 27.11 14.23 -19.74
N LYS A 236 27.51 15.04 -18.76
CA LYS A 236 28.80 14.92 -18.07
C LYS A 236 29.00 13.57 -17.38
N GLN A 237 27.93 12.98 -16.86
CA GLN A 237 27.99 11.67 -16.22
C GLN A 237 28.15 10.51 -17.21
N HIS A 238 28.01 10.78 -18.52
CA HIS A 238 28.16 9.84 -19.62
C HIS A 238 29.04 10.47 -20.71
N PRO A 239 30.36 10.62 -20.49
CA PRO A 239 31.26 11.32 -21.43
C PRO A 239 31.39 10.58 -22.77
N GLU A 240 31.12 9.26 -22.77
CA GLU A 240 31.11 8.46 -23.99
C GLU A 240 29.96 8.92 -24.91
N ARG A 241 30.22 8.87 -26.24
CA ARG A 241 29.26 9.37 -27.24
C ARG A 241 28.04 8.48 -27.48
N HIS A 242 27.67 7.68 -26.50
CA HIS A 242 26.43 6.90 -26.61
C HIS A 242 25.20 7.79 -26.40
N LYS A 243 24.12 7.46 -27.07
CA LYS A 243 22.83 8.11 -26.90
C LYS A 243 22.34 7.89 -25.45
N ILE A 244 21.72 8.93 -24.89
CA ILE A 244 21.04 8.86 -23.60
C ILE A 244 19.54 9.00 -23.87
N HIS A 245 18.74 8.11 -23.34
CA HIS A 245 17.28 8.22 -23.39
C HIS A 245 16.79 8.87 -22.10
N LEU A 246 15.99 9.93 -22.21
CA LEU A 246 15.41 10.64 -21.08
C LEU A 246 13.89 10.62 -21.17
N ILE A 247 13.25 9.94 -20.22
CA ILE A 247 11.80 9.84 -20.11
C ILE A 247 11.33 10.78 -19.01
N TRP A 248 10.39 11.68 -19.33
CA TRP A 248 9.82 12.62 -18.40
C TRP A 248 8.35 12.94 -18.71
N ASP A 249 7.71 13.77 -17.91
CA ASP A 249 6.34 14.19 -18.17
C ASP A 249 6.25 15.22 -19.32
N ARG A 250 5.04 15.67 -19.63
CA ARG A 250 4.74 16.65 -20.67
C ARG A 250 4.58 18.07 -20.13
N ALA A 251 5.25 18.46 -19.04
CA ALA A 251 5.21 19.84 -18.57
C ALA A 251 5.58 20.83 -19.69
N GLY A 252 5.05 22.06 -19.63
CA GLY A 252 5.18 23.03 -20.71
C GLY A 252 6.63 23.31 -21.10
N TYR A 253 7.49 23.45 -20.12
CA TYR A 253 8.93 23.67 -20.30
C TYR A 253 9.69 22.48 -20.89
N HIS A 254 9.19 21.23 -20.75
CA HIS A 254 9.78 20.04 -21.38
C HIS A 254 9.52 19.97 -22.89
N ARG A 255 8.58 20.75 -23.39
CA ARG A 255 8.23 20.85 -24.81
C ARG A 255 8.77 22.11 -25.48
N ASP A 256 9.55 22.93 -24.77
CA ASP A 256 10.21 24.09 -25.35
C ASP A 256 11.18 23.62 -26.46
N HIS A 257 11.02 24.20 -27.66
CA HIS A 257 11.84 23.85 -28.81
C HIS A 257 13.34 24.03 -28.56
N ARG A 258 13.74 25.05 -27.78
CA ARG A 258 15.13 25.28 -27.41
C ARG A 258 15.70 24.14 -26.58
N ILE A 259 14.91 23.59 -25.66
CA ILE A 259 15.30 22.45 -24.81
C ILE A 259 15.39 21.17 -25.67
N GLN A 260 14.47 20.97 -26.59
CA GLN A 260 14.52 19.82 -27.52
C GLN A 260 15.77 19.86 -28.41
N GLN A 261 16.09 21.04 -28.96
CA GLN A 261 17.30 21.20 -29.77
C GLN A 261 18.57 21.02 -28.90
N PHE A 262 18.62 21.61 -27.71
CA PHE A 262 19.74 21.45 -26.81
C PHE A 262 19.97 20.01 -26.37
N ALA A 263 18.91 19.28 -26.06
CA ALA A 263 18.99 17.83 -25.77
C ALA A 263 19.59 17.05 -26.95
N LYS A 264 19.11 17.33 -28.17
CA LYS A 264 19.63 16.71 -29.40
C LYS A 264 21.12 16.97 -29.60
N ASP A 265 21.59 18.21 -29.37
CA ASP A 265 23.00 18.62 -29.50
C ASP A 265 23.87 17.86 -28.47
N LEU A 266 23.30 17.55 -27.30
CA LEU A 266 23.93 16.74 -26.26
C LEU A 266 23.83 15.22 -26.53
N GLY A 267 23.19 14.77 -27.59
CA GLY A 267 22.93 13.35 -27.87
C GLY A 267 21.94 12.70 -26.88
N ILE A 268 21.01 13.50 -26.35
CA ILE A 268 19.95 13.05 -25.46
C ILE A 268 18.64 12.98 -26.25
N GLU A 269 18.05 11.78 -26.32
CA GLU A 269 16.75 11.55 -26.93
C GLU A 269 15.65 11.66 -25.89
N LEU A 270 14.70 12.55 -26.16
CA LEU A 270 13.61 12.85 -25.23
C LEU A 270 12.39 11.99 -25.51
N HIS A 271 11.84 11.37 -24.48
CA HIS A 271 10.63 10.56 -24.50
C HIS A 271 9.63 11.08 -23.49
N TYR A 272 8.33 10.98 -23.80
CA TYR A 272 7.30 11.58 -23.00
C TYR A 272 6.35 10.53 -22.43
N LEU A 273 6.12 10.61 -21.11
CA LEU A 273 5.09 9.84 -20.44
C LEU A 273 3.69 10.21 -20.98
N PRO A 274 2.72 9.29 -20.93
CA PRO A 274 1.33 9.64 -21.16
C PRO A 274 0.86 10.69 -20.17
N PRO A 275 -0.07 11.55 -20.54
CA PRO A 275 -0.65 12.52 -19.60
C PRO A 275 -1.25 11.82 -18.37
N TYR A 276 -1.18 12.46 -17.22
CA TYR A 276 -1.77 11.98 -15.97
C TYR A 276 -1.32 10.57 -15.54
N SER A 277 -0.07 10.20 -15.81
CA SER A 277 0.48 8.87 -15.54
C SER A 277 1.73 8.88 -14.65
N PRO A 278 1.68 9.45 -13.44
CA PRO A 278 2.83 9.47 -12.52
C PRO A 278 3.25 8.07 -12.07
N ASN A 279 2.31 7.10 -12.08
CA ASN A 279 2.56 5.69 -11.80
C ASN A 279 3.59 5.05 -12.75
N LEU A 280 3.76 5.60 -13.95
CA LEU A 280 4.74 5.16 -14.95
C LEU A 280 6.09 5.88 -14.81
N ASN A 281 6.25 6.78 -13.84
CA ASN A 281 7.53 7.42 -13.57
C ASN A 281 8.18 6.85 -12.31
N PRO A 282 9.20 5.97 -12.41
CA PRO A 282 9.84 5.37 -11.25
C PRO A 282 10.51 6.36 -10.30
N ILE A 283 10.87 7.55 -10.76
CA ILE A 283 11.50 8.58 -9.92
C ILE A 283 10.54 9.09 -8.83
N GLU A 284 9.22 9.01 -9.03
CA GLU A 284 8.22 9.34 -8.02
C GLU A 284 8.37 8.47 -6.76
N ARG A 285 8.81 7.23 -6.94
CA ARG A 285 9.11 6.34 -5.82
C ARG A 285 10.37 6.77 -5.07
N LEU A 286 11.34 7.37 -5.77
CA LEU A 286 12.52 7.97 -5.14
C LEU A 286 12.13 9.19 -4.30
N TRP A 287 11.26 10.05 -4.82
CA TRP A 287 10.73 11.20 -4.08
C TRP A 287 9.97 10.77 -2.83
N LYS A 288 9.20 9.67 -2.93
CA LYS A 288 8.55 9.08 -1.76
C LYS A 288 9.58 8.63 -0.70
N ILE A 289 10.66 7.95 -1.10
CA ILE A 289 11.75 7.55 -0.18
C ILE A 289 12.39 8.79 0.45
N MET A 290 12.60 9.86 -0.30
CA MET A 290 13.09 11.12 0.23
C MET A 290 12.16 11.67 1.32
N HIS A 291 10.86 11.74 1.07
CA HIS A 291 9.90 12.18 2.07
C HIS A 291 9.88 11.29 3.32
N GLU A 292 9.97 9.98 3.16
CA GLU A 292 10.05 9.03 4.27
C GLU A 292 11.31 9.26 5.15
N GLN A 293 12.44 9.64 4.55
CA GLN A 293 13.71 9.81 5.25
C GLN A 293 14.00 11.24 5.69
N VAL A 294 13.37 12.24 5.08
CA VAL A 294 13.69 13.65 5.34
C VAL A 294 12.51 14.40 5.97
N THR A 295 11.27 14.21 5.51
CA THR A 295 10.15 15.08 5.92
C THR A 295 9.11 14.41 6.80
N TYR A 296 8.90 13.09 6.71
CA TYR A 296 7.86 12.42 7.48
C TYR A 296 8.23 12.32 8.95
N ASN A 297 7.37 12.88 9.81
CA ASN A 297 7.54 12.91 11.27
C ASN A 297 8.90 13.46 11.72
N ARG A 298 9.45 14.42 10.97
CA ARG A 298 10.70 15.11 11.31
C ARG A 298 10.46 16.61 11.38
N TYR A 299 10.99 17.21 12.44
CA TYR A 299 10.99 18.64 12.65
C TYR A 299 12.42 19.18 12.46
N TYR A 300 12.55 20.26 11.74
CA TYR A 300 13.78 21.03 11.59
C TYR A 300 13.49 22.44 12.07
N GLU A 301 14.30 22.93 12.99
CA GLU A 301 14.13 24.27 13.55
C GLU A 301 14.42 25.34 12.49
N THR A 302 15.47 25.11 11.71
CA THR A 302 15.91 26.05 10.68
C THR A 302 15.81 25.48 9.28
N PHE A 303 15.70 26.37 8.28
CA PHE A 303 15.76 25.98 6.88
C PHE A 303 17.14 25.40 6.49
N ALA A 304 18.20 25.84 7.16
CA ALA A 304 19.55 25.32 6.94
C ALA A 304 19.64 23.82 7.30
N GLU A 305 19.14 23.42 8.47
CA GLU A 305 19.08 22.01 8.89
C GLU A 305 18.26 21.15 7.94
N PHE A 306 17.09 21.66 7.50
CA PHE A 306 16.26 20.98 6.51
C PHE A 306 17.00 20.81 5.18
N SER A 307 17.68 21.85 4.72
CA SER A 307 18.48 21.84 3.49
C SER A 307 19.61 20.83 3.58
N GLU A 308 20.35 20.82 4.69
CA GLU A 308 21.44 19.87 4.93
C GLU A 308 20.95 18.42 4.90
N ALA A 309 19.86 18.14 5.60
CA ALA A 309 19.24 16.80 5.59
C ALA A 309 18.80 16.36 4.19
N THR A 310 18.22 17.29 3.40
CA THR A 310 17.79 17.02 2.03
C THR A 310 18.99 16.76 1.12
N PHE A 311 20.02 17.59 1.16
CA PHE A 311 21.25 17.36 0.40
C PHE A 311 21.99 16.10 0.84
N GLY A 312 22.03 15.83 2.14
CA GLY A 312 22.58 14.58 2.69
C GLY A 312 21.92 13.35 2.09
N PHE A 313 20.59 13.36 1.99
CA PHE A 313 19.85 12.30 1.31
C PHE A 313 20.25 12.17 -0.17
N LEU A 314 20.19 13.27 -0.94
CA LEU A 314 20.45 13.26 -2.38
C LEU A 314 21.88 12.81 -2.71
N LYS A 315 22.87 13.23 -1.93
CA LYS A 315 24.27 12.83 -2.10
C LYS A 315 24.53 11.35 -1.79
N THR A 316 23.76 10.77 -0.88
CA THR A 316 24.04 9.42 -0.37
C THR A 316 23.13 8.34 -0.95
N ILE A 317 21.97 8.69 -1.50
CA ILE A 317 20.95 7.73 -1.94
C ILE A 317 21.47 6.73 -2.99
N SER A 318 22.32 7.18 -3.92
CA SER A 318 22.92 6.30 -4.94
C SER A 318 23.76 5.16 -4.34
N ARG A 319 24.21 5.29 -3.10
CA ARG A 319 24.98 4.23 -2.39
C ARG A 319 24.05 3.16 -1.81
N LYS A 320 22.78 3.46 -1.59
CA LYS A 320 21.78 2.53 -0.99
C LYS A 320 21.18 1.59 -2.05
N LYS A 321 22.04 0.85 -2.76
CA LYS A 321 21.64 0.02 -3.92
C LYS A 321 20.56 -1.01 -3.60
N ILE A 322 20.60 -1.67 -2.44
CA ILE A 322 19.60 -2.66 -2.02
C ILE A 322 18.23 -1.99 -1.91
N LEU A 323 18.14 -0.84 -1.23
CA LEU A 323 16.89 -0.08 -1.09
C LEU A 323 16.35 0.36 -2.46
N LEU A 324 17.22 0.89 -3.33
CA LEU A 324 16.80 1.35 -4.65
C LEU A 324 16.28 0.20 -5.51
N ARG A 325 16.99 -0.94 -5.55
CA ARG A 325 16.59 -2.13 -6.31
C ARG A 325 15.25 -2.72 -5.84
N SER A 326 14.98 -2.69 -4.53
CA SER A 326 13.74 -3.23 -3.98
C SER A 326 12.52 -2.32 -4.18
N ARG A 327 12.74 -1.00 -4.33
CA ARG A 327 11.65 -0.02 -4.35
C ARG A 327 11.46 0.71 -5.68
N ILE A 328 12.53 0.83 -6.48
CA ILE A 328 12.51 1.56 -7.73
C ILE A 328 12.72 0.56 -8.88
N THR A 329 11.63 0.12 -9.44
CA THR A 329 11.58 -0.90 -10.49
C THR A 329 10.75 -0.40 -11.67
N ASP A 330 10.81 -1.08 -12.79
CA ASP A 330 9.94 -0.87 -13.94
C ASP A 330 8.70 -1.79 -13.94
N ASN A 331 8.31 -2.29 -12.76
CA ASN A 331 7.02 -2.95 -12.58
C ASN A 331 5.92 -1.87 -12.59
N PHE A 332 5.44 -1.58 -13.77
CA PHE A 332 4.37 -0.60 -13.98
C PHE A 332 3.01 -1.21 -13.72
N HIS A 333 2.15 -0.47 -13.01
CA HIS A 333 0.76 -0.81 -12.79
C HIS A 333 -0.11 0.21 -13.52
N ILE A 334 -1.02 -0.27 -14.36
CA ILE A 334 -1.95 0.58 -15.09
C ILE A 334 -2.99 1.10 -14.11
N LEU A 335 -3.24 2.40 -14.15
CA LEU A 335 -4.32 3.05 -13.40
C LEU A 335 -5.53 3.20 -14.33
N ASN A 336 -6.64 2.59 -13.93
CA ASN A 336 -7.93 2.82 -14.57
C ASN A 336 -8.60 4.02 -13.92
N SER A 337 -9.08 4.97 -14.72
CA SER A 337 -9.89 6.06 -14.18
C SER A 337 -11.23 5.51 -13.71
N PRO A 338 -11.69 5.83 -12.50
CA PRO A 338 -13.02 5.44 -12.04
C PRO A 338 -14.15 6.03 -12.88
N LEU A 339 -13.88 7.08 -13.66
CA LEU A 339 -14.86 7.70 -14.57
C LEU A 339 -15.09 6.91 -15.87
N PHE A 340 -14.23 5.93 -16.19
CA PHE A 340 -14.30 5.12 -17.40
C PHE A 340 -14.34 3.62 -17.10
N ALA A 341 -14.53 3.23 -15.86
CA ALA A 341 -14.79 1.85 -15.48
C ALA A 341 -16.31 1.61 -15.66
N SER A 342 -16.71 1.34 -16.91
CA SER A 342 -18.04 0.85 -17.27
C SER A 342 -18.02 -0.67 -17.28
#